data_0d51b55f578308bd2da11ceca6e8ad29
#
_entry.id   0d51b55f578308bd2da11ceca6e8ad29
#
_cell.length_a   1.000
_cell.length_b   1.000
_cell.length_c   1.000
_cell.angle_alpha   90.00
_cell.angle_beta   90.00
_cell.angle_gamma   90.00
#
_symmetry.space_group_name_H-M   'P 1'
#
loop_
_entity.id
_entity.type
_entity.pdbx_description
1 polymer ?
#
loop_
_entity_poly.entity_id
_entity_poly.type
_entity_poly.pdbx_seq_one_letter_code
_entity_poly.pdbx_strand_id
1 'polypeptide(L)'
;MRTQFRSVLGLLAGTVLCLAPQAVALPSTAPVAITAPREAAPAADPAYKVLVFSRTAGFRHSSIDEGITALRDLGAANNFTVDATEDPQTFTTTNLAEYRAVVFLSTTGDVLDNTQQTAFEQYLGSGGGYVGIHAAADTEYDWPFYEGLAGALFQSHPAIQPATVKIEDRAHDSTAHLGRTWQRTDEWYNYRTNPRSTAHVLASLDESSYSGGTMSGDHPIAWCKNYAGARAFYTGGGHTEESYADTAFRRHLLGGIRWAAGVTQADCRAETGYTSLFDGTNTTGWKQAGPGGFTLADGTLTSQGGLGMLWYNAREFTGDYSLKLDWKAGGDDNSGVFVGFPASDDPWSAVNNGYEIQIDATDTVDRTTGAVYGFQSADIPARDAALNPPGSWNTYEIRVTGERLEIFLNGRKINDFTNTDPVRSLKQGHIGLQNHGDGDQVAFRNIRIKQAGNEPPGPRSGAVRGVNGKCLDIDNAGTADGTKIQIWTCNNSGAQHWTIGTDNTLKALGKCLDISEGANTDGTKVQLWTCNNTGAQKWTAQADGTLRNPQSGKCLDASGSTWNDGTPVHLWTCHTGPNQKWTLP
;
A
#
# COMPACT_ATOMS: atom_id res chain seq x y z
N MET A 1 -70.14 -38.95 -41.73
CA MET A 1 -71.55 -38.59 -41.91
C MET A 1 -71.61 -37.07 -41.86
N ARG A 2 -71.67 -36.48 -42.98
CA ARG A 2 -72.71 -35.75 -43.74
C ARG A 2 -73.82 -35.24 -42.88
N THR A 3 -73.97 -33.87 -42.73
CA THR A 3 -75.17 -33.23 -43.30
C THR A 3 -74.97 -31.70 -43.32
N GLN A 4 -75.11 -31.14 -44.52
CA GLN A 4 -75.35 -29.74 -44.86
C GLN A 4 -76.78 -29.35 -44.52
N PHE A 5 -77.06 -28.06 -44.27
CA PHE A 5 -78.26 -27.41 -44.77
C PHE A 5 -78.02 -25.92 -45.10
N ARG A 6 -78.62 -25.54 -46.20
CA ARG A 6 -78.50 -24.29 -46.98
C ARG A 6 -79.52 -23.24 -46.52
N SER A 7 -79.13 -21.98 -46.71
CA SER A 7 -79.79 -20.81 -47.32
C SER A 7 -81.20 -20.37 -46.80
N VAL A 8 -81.35 -19.07 -46.62
CA VAL A 8 -82.27 -18.22 -47.35
C VAL A 8 -81.87 -16.73 -47.24
N LEU A 9 -81.95 -16.07 -48.43
CA LEU A 9 -81.72 -14.66 -48.73
C LEU A 9 -82.85 -13.77 -48.23
N GLY A 10 -82.55 -12.56 -47.73
CA GLY A 10 -83.49 -11.47 -47.50
C GLY A 10 -82.76 -10.13 -47.66
N LEU A 11 -82.96 -9.48 -48.78
CA LEU A 11 -82.53 -8.13 -49.10
C LEU A 11 -83.44 -7.12 -48.38
N LEU A 12 -82.85 -6.23 -47.55
CA LEU A 12 -83.43 -4.96 -47.19
C LEU A 12 -82.36 -3.87 -47.23
N ALA A 13 -82.56 -2.94 -48.16
CA ALA A 13 -81.73 -1.77 -48.33
C ALA A 13 -82.06 -0.77 -47.25
N GLY A 14 -81.10 -0.46 -46.40
CA GLY A 14 -81.18 0.64 -45.42
C GLY A 14 -79.92 1.54 -45.56
N THR A 15 -80.17 2.75 -45.97
CA THR A 15 -79.17 3.79 -46.10
C THR A 15 -78.60 4.14 -44.66
N VAL A 16 -77.38 3.74 -44.43
CA VAL A 16 -76.63 4.17 -43.19
C VAL A 16 -75.72 5.29 -43.53
N LEU A 17 -75.94 6.44 -42.88
CA LEU A 17 -75.11 7.61 -42.88
C LEU A 17 -73.80 7.29 -42.12
N CYS A 18 -72.66 7.28 -42.82
CA CYS A 18 -71.36 7.13 -42.20
C CYS A 18 -70.94 8.43 -41.50
N LEU A 19 -71.09 8.46 -40.19
CA LEU A 19 -70.36 9.42 -39.34
C LEU A 19 -68.95 8.86 -39.07
N ALA A 20 -67.91 9.49 -39.63
CA ALA A 20 -66.52 9.20 -39.34
C ALA A 20 -66.20 9.56 -37.88
N PRO A 21 -65.53 8.71 -37.09
CA PRO A 21 -65.07 9.09 -35.76
C PRO A 21 -63.93 10.11 -35.92
N GLN A 22 -64.09 11.30 -35.27
CA GLN A 22 -63.00 12.22 -35.06
C GLN A 22 -61.99 11.59 -34.13
N ALA A 23 -60.77 11.40 -34.58
CA ALA A 23 -59.63 11.02 -33.75
C ALA A 23 -59.28 12.20 -32.80
N VAL A 24 -59.53 12.06 -31.53
CA VAL A 24 -59.02 12.95 -30.49
C VAL A 24 -57.50 12.69 -30.43
N ALA A 25 -56.70 13.65 -30.91
CA ALA A 25 -55.25 13.66 -30.74
C ALA A 25 -54.92 13.81 -29.23
N LEU A 26 -54.35 12.74 -28.65
CA LEU A 26 -53.72 12.82 -27.33
C LEU A 26 -52.51 13.77 -27.43
N PRO A 27 -52.28 14.64 -26.45
CA PRO A 27 -51.09 15.48 -26.46
C PRO A 27 -49.84 14.59 -26.39
N SER A 28 -48.95 14.72 -27.34
CA SER A 28 -47.60 14.16 -27.34
C SER A 28 -46.84 14.75 -26.17
N THR A 29 -46.68 14.00 -25.07
CA THR A 29 -45.71 14.35 -24.05
C THR A 29 -44.33 14.05 -24.65
N ALA A 30 -43.59 15.08 -25.00
CA ALA A 30 -42.16 15.00 -25.27
C ALA A 30 -41.48 14.34 -24.07
N PRO A 31 -40.54 13.40 -24.29
CA PRO A 31 -39.78 12.83 -23.17
C PRO A 31 -39.09 13.95 -22.43
N VAL A 32 -39.42 14.11 -21.13
CA VAL A 32 -38.65 14.94 -20.23
C VAL A 32 -37.27 14.33 -20.21
N ALA A 33 -36.27 15.03 -20.74
CA ALA A 33 -34.87 14.67 -20.58
C ALA A 33 -34.58 14.70 -19.07
N ILE A 34 -34.45 13.52 -18.47
CA ILE A 34 -33.89 13.37 -17.15
C ILE A 34 -32.42 13.77 -17.31
N THR A 35 -32.10 15.02 -17.03
CA THR A 35 -30.70 15.43 -16.84
C THR A 35 -30.20 14.66 -15.63
N ALA A 36 -29.24 13.75 -15.84
CA ALA A 36 -28.51 13.12 -14.75
C ALA A 36 -28.09 14.19 -13.73
N PRO A 37 -28.17 13.93 -12.43
CA PRO A 37 -27.70 14.86 -11.43
C PRO A 37 -26.28 15.25 -11.78
N ARG A 38 -26.04 16.55 -11.96
CA ARG A 38 -24.70 17.07 -12.19
C ARG A 38 -23.93 16.84 -10.90
N GLU A 39 -22.97 15.90 -10.94
CA GLU A 39 -22.05 15.65 -9.83
C GLU A 39 -21.57 17.03 -9.30
N ALA A 40 -21.77 17.29 -8.04
CA ALA A 40 -21.34 18.56 -7.44
C ALA A 40 -19.84 18.64 -7.61
N ALA A 41 -19.35 19.71 -8.21
CA ALA A 41 -17.90 19.91 -8.31
C ALA A 41 -17.29 19.80 -6.91
N PRO A 42 -16.17 19.09 -6.73
CA PRO A 42 -15.50 18.99 -5.44
C PRO A 42 -15.32 20.39 -4.83
N ALA A 43 -15.54 20.52 -3.51
CA ALA A 43 -15.29 21.78 -2.83
C ALA A 43 -13.83 22.20 -3.07
N ALA A 44 -13.61 23.49 -3.33
CA ALA A 44 -12.26 23.99 -3.52
C ALA A 44 -11.42 23.77 -2.27
N ASP A 45 -10.14 23.43 -2.45
CA ASP A 45 -9.19 23.31 -1.34
C ASP A 45 -9.20 24.59 -0.47
N PRO A 46 -8.99 24.50 0.84
CA PRO A 46 -8.76 25.68 1.67
C PRO A 46 -7.51 26.42 1.19
N ALA A 47 -7.50 27.75 1.29
CA ALA A 47 -6.32 28.53 0.93
C ALA A 47 -5.15 28.25 1.88
N TYR A 48 -3.93 28.07 1.34
CA TYR A 48 -2.71 27.86 2.13
C TYR A 48 -1.45 28.35 1.42
N LYS A 49 -0.35 28.40 2.15
CA LYS A 49 0.97 28.79 1.63
C LYS A 49 1.92 27.60 1.58
N VAL A 50 2.79 27.57 0.58
CA VAL A 50 3.88 26.63 0.38
C VAL A 50 5.18 27.39 0.21
N LEU A 51 6.21 27.04 0.98
CA LEU A 51 7.57 27.52 0.79
C LEU A 51 8.30 26.57 -0.16
N VAL A 52 8.90 27.08 -1.23
CA VAL A 52 9.77 26.32 -2.14
C VAL A 52 11.20 26.76 -1.89
N PHE A 53 12.01 25.86 -1.37
CA PHE A 53 13.41 26.06 -1.09
C PHE A 53 14.27 25.31 -2.13
N SER A 54 15.15 26.04 -2.81
CA SER A 54 15.93 25.50 -3.94
C SER A 54 17.42 25.85 -3.85
N ARG A 55 17.94 26.10 -2.63
CA ARG A 55 19.36 26.35 -2.42
C ARG A 55 20.19 25.12 -2.78
N THR A 56 21.33 25.35 -3.45
CA THR A 56 22.31 24.32 -3.79
C THR A 56 23.67 24.69 -3.22
N ALA A 57 24.27 23.80 -2.45
CA ALA A 57 25.67 23.88 -2.02
C ALA A 57 26.55 22.94 -2.84
N GLY A 58 25.96 22.01 -3.61
CA GLY A 58 26.58 21.12 -4.59
C GLY A 58 26.16 21.47 -6.01
N PHE A 59 25.78 20.44 -6.79
CA PHE A 59 25.34 20.61 -8.18
C PHE A 59 24.01 21.38 -8.25
N ARG A 60 23.95 22.37 -9.18
CA ARG A 60 22.70 23.11 -9.45
C ARG A 60 22.02 22.58 -10.71
N HIS A 61 20.82 22.07 -10.55
CA HIS A 61 20.00 21.59 -11.66
C HIS A 61 19.43 22.74 -12.47
N SER A 62 19.50 22.65 -13.81
CA SER A 62 18.91 23.67 -14.70
C SER A 62 17.38 23.74 -14.59
N SER A 63 16.73 22.64 -14.22
CA SER A 63 15.29 22.50 -14.09
C SER A 63 14.66 23.20 -12.87
N ILE A 64 15.44 23.85 -12.01
CA ILE A 64 14.94 24.54 -10.81
C ILE A 64 13.95 25.67 -11.19
N ASP A 65 14.27 26.46 -12.20
CA ASP A 65 13.45 27.62 -12.60
C ASP A 65 12.10 27.17 -13.20
N GLU A 66 12.11 26.11 -14.01
CA GLU A 66 10.92 25.44 -14.55
C GLU A 66 10.08 24.82 -13.42
N GLY A 67 10.75 24.20 -12.43
CA GLY A 67 10.10 23.65 -11.25
C GLY A 67 9.38 24.72 -10.43
N ILE A 68 10.04 25.85 -10.15
CA ILE A 68 9.41 26.97 -9.44
C ILE A 68 8.19 27.50 -10.21
N THR A 69 8.33 27.65 -11.53
CA THR A 69 7.25 28.11 -12.40
C THR A 69 6.08 27.14 -12.37
N ALA A 70 6.33 25.84 -12.53
CA ALA A 70 5.31 24.80 -12.47
C ALA A 70 4.57 24.77 -11.11
N LEU A 71 5.30 24.92 -10.00
CA LEU A 71 4.71 24.94 -8.66
C LEU A 71 3.84 26.20 -8.43
N ARG A 72 4.24 27.37 -8.95
CA ARG A 72 3.44 28.59 -8.91
C ARG A 72 2.15 28.44 -9.73
N ASP A 73 2.24 27.87 -10.94
CA ASP A 73 1.07 27.59 -11.77
C ASP A 73 0.09 26.64 -11.07
N LEU A 74 0.62 25.56 -10.45
CA LEU A 74 -0.18 24.64 -9.66
C LEU A 74 -0.86 25.33 -8.49
N GLY A 75 -0.14 26.23 -7.79
CA GLY A 75 -0.70 27.04 -6.72
C GLY A 75 -1.85 27.92 -7.17
N ALA A 76 -1.65 28.66 -8.25
CA ALA A 76 -2.65 29.56 -8.82
C ALA A 76 -3.93 28.81 -9.25
N ALA A 77 -3.79 27.57 -9.73
CA ALA A 77 -4.91 26.73 -10.16
C ALA A 77 -5.61 25.96 -9.02
N ASN A 78 -4.98 25.83 -7.84
CA ASN A 78 -5.43 24.93 -6.76
C ASN A 78 -5.48 25.62 -5.38
N ASN A 79 -5.68 26.91 -5.36
CA ASN A 79 -5.93 27.72 -4.15
C ASN A 79 -4.78 27.72 -3.12
N PHE A 80 -3.52 27.67 -3.56
CA PHE A 80 -2.37 27.91 -2.68
C PHE A 80 -1.38 28.90 -3.30
N THR A 81 -0.61 29.60 -2.45
CA THR A 81 0.44 30.50 -2.88
C THR A 81 1.81 29.89 -2.67
N VAL A 82 2.75 30.24 -3.54
CA VAL A 82 4.13 29.74 -3.53
C VAL A 82 5.10 30.88 -3.31
N ASP A 83 5.79 30.85 -2.18
CA ASP A 83 6.96 31.67 -1.90
C ASP A 83 8.22 30.85 -2.22
N ALA A 84 9.02 31.27 -3.20
CA ALA A 84 10.25 30.58 -3.60
C ALA A 84 11.48 31.35 -3.13
N THR A 85 12.46 30.62 -2.55
CA THR A 85 13.67 31.22 -1.99
C THR A 85 14.86 30.25 -2.05
N GLU A 86 16.08 30.82 -2.11
CA GLU A 86 17.34 30.12 -1.84
C GLU A 86 18.00 30.61 -0.54
N ASP A 87 17.37 31.58 0.15
CA ASP A 87 17.90 32.16 1.39
C ASP A 87 17.57 31.27 2.59
N PRO A 88 18.58 30.62 3.21
CA PRO A 88 18.36 29.75 4.39
C PRO A 88 17.94 30.55 5.62
N GLN A 89 18.11 31.88 5.66
CA GLN A 89 17.65 32.74 6.76
C GLN A 89 16.11 32.74 6.89
N THR A 90 15.38 32.25 5.88
CA THR A 90 13.94 32.04 5.95
C THR A 90 13.54 30.88 6.88
N PHE A 91 14.48 30.00 7.24
CA PHE A 91 14.25 28.88 8.16
C PHE A 91 14.31 29.37 9.61
N THR A 92 13.26 30.09 10.00
CA THR A 92 12.97 30.45 11.40
C THR A 92 11.63 29.88 11.79
N THR A 93 11.42 29.59 13.08
CA THR A 93 10.13 29.05 13.58
C THR A 93 8.96 29.97 13.25
N THR A 94 9.16 31.29 13.34
CA THR A 94 8.11 32.27 13.03
C THR A 94 7.73 32.26 11.56
N ASN A 95 8.72 32.26 10.66
CA ASN A 95 8.44 32.30 9.23
C ASN A 95 7.88 30.96 8.75
N LEU A 96 8.45 29.83 9.18
CA LEU A 96 7.98 28.51 8.76
C LEU A 96 6.54 28.23 9.21
N ALA A 97 6.09 28.79 10.33
CA ALA A 97 4.71 28.62 10.81
C ALA A 97 3.63 29.21 9.86
N GLU A 98 4.02 30.04 8.89
CA GLU A 98 3.09 30.55 7.89
C GLU A 98 2.76 29.53 6.79
N TYR A 99 3.55 28.47 6.64
CA TYR A 99 3.45 27.53 5.54
C TYR A 99 2.87 26.19 5.99
N ARG A 100 2.00 25.60 5.16
CA ARG A 100 1.44 24.26 5.36
C ARG A 100 2.40 23.17 4.91
N ALA A 101 3.23 23.48 3.90
CA ALA A 101 4.27 22.57 3.43
C ALA A 101 5.52 23.34 2.99
N VAL A 102 6.69 22.71 3.17
CA VAL A 102 7.98 23.17 2.66
C VAL A 102 8.44 22.16 1.59
N VAL A 103 8.74 22.67 0.41
CA VAL A 103 9.21 21.89 -0.74
C VAL A 103 10.71 22.11 -0.89
N PHE A 104 11.50 21.05 -0.80
CA PHE A 104 12.92 21.01 -1.18
C PHE A 104 12.98 20.65 -2.67
N LEU A 105 13.16 21.65 -3.52
CA LEU A 105 13.19 21.50 -4.98
C LEU A 105 14.63 21.39 -5.45
N SER A 106 15.07 20.20 -5.77
CA SER A 106 16.42 19.90 -6.30
C SER A 106 17.55 20.58 -5.50
N THR A 107 17.39 20.62 -4.17
CA THR A 107 18.44 21.08 -3.25
C THR A 107 19.62 20.10 -3.27
N THR A 108 20.85 20.56 -3.03
CA THR A 108 22.03 19.69 -2.98
C THR A 108 23.04 20.16 -1.93
N GLY A 109 23.67 19.20 -1.27
CA GLY A 109 24.70 19.43 -0.28
C GLY A 109 24.17 19.97 1.05
N ASP A 110 25.05 20.59 1.86
CA ASP A 110 24.72 21.16 3.18
C ASP A 110 24.12 22.58 2.99
N VAL A 111 22.81 22.70 3.15
CA VAL A 111 22.06 23.93 2.83
C VAL A 111 21.51 24.67 4.05
N LEU A 112 21.44 24.03 5.22
CA LEU A 112 20.96 24.59 6.47
C LEU A 112 21.99 24.44 7.58
N ASP A 113 22.21 25.52 8.34
CA ASP A 113 23.01 25.43 9.58
C ASP A 113 22.18 24.82 10.74
N ASN A 114 22.83 24.48 11.85
CA ASN A 114 22.22 23.84 13.03
C ASN A 114 21.02 24.63 13.59
N THR A 115 21.01 25.97 13.47
CA THR A 115 19.91 26.81 13.95
C THR A 115 18.69 26.66 13.05
N GLN A 116 18.92 26.66 11.75
CA GLN A 116 17.91 26.49 10.72
C GLN A 116 17.34 25.06 10.73
N GLN A 117 18.21 24.05 10.91
CA GLN A 117 17.82 22.64 11.10
C GLN A 117 16.89 22.50 12.32
N THR A 118 17.27 23.10 13.47
CA THR A 118 16.43 23.09 14.68
C THR A 118 15.05 23.75 14.44
N ALA A 119 15.02 24.89 13.74
CA ALA A 119 13.77 25.56 13.41
C ALA A 119 12.88 24.71 12.48
N PHE A 120 13.48 24.00 11.53
CA PHE A 120 12.78 23.10 10.64
C PHE A 120 12.24 21.86 11.36
N GLU A 121 13.02 21.24 12.26
CA GLU A 121 12.54 20.15 13.13
C GLU A 121 11.32 20.57 13.96
N GLN A 122 11.33 21.76 14.54
CA GLN A 122 10.20 22.29 15.30
C GLN A 122 8.96 22.52 14.42
N TYR A 123 9.14 23.04 13.21
CA TYR A 123 8.06 23.19 12.24
C TYR A 123 7.41 21.84 11.89
N LEU A 124 8.23 20.82 11.60
CA LEU A 124 7.78 19.48 11.27
C LEU A 124 7.08 18.81 12.47
N GLY A 125 7.65 18.96 13.68
CA GLY A 125 7.07 18.46 14.93
C GLY A 125 5.71 19.09 15.28
N SER A 126 5.45 20.29 14.74
CA SER A 126 4.16 20.99 14.88
C SER A 126 3.14 20.59 13.80
N GLY A 127 3.46 19.61 12.95
CA GLY A 127 2.56 19.09 11.89
C GLY A 127 2.75 19.76 10.52
N GLY A 128 3.84 20.50 10.32
CA GLY A 128 4.23 21.02 9.01
C GLY A 128 4.54 19.92 8.01
N GLY A 129 4.27 20.12 6.71
CA GLY A 129 4.51 19.15 5.66
C GLY A 129 5.90 19.29 5.00
N TYR A 130 6.45 18.17 4.54
CA TYR A 130 7.67 18.13 3.73
C TYR A 130 7.41 17.50 2.36
N VAL A 131 7.99 18.10 1.32
CA VAL A 131 7.99 17.57 -0.04
C VAL A 131 9.41 17.61 -0.58
N GLY A 132 10.02 16.46 -0.85
CA GLY A 132 11.30 16.34 -1.51
C GLY A 132 11.15 16.03 -2.99
N ILE A 133 11.80 16.81 -3.86
CA ILE A 133 11.79 16.60 -5.31
C ILE A 133 13.23 16.37 -5.78
N HIS A 134 13.44 15.26 -6.45
CA HIS A 134 14.70 14.86 -7.10
C HIS A 134 15.89 14.95 -6.15
N ALA A 135 16.78 15.92 -6.35
CA ALA A 135 18.01 16.07 -5.58
C ALA A 135 17.81 16.50 -4.12
N ALA A 136 16.55 16.64 -3.66
CA ALA A 136 16.29 16.69 -2.22
C ALA A 136 16.85 15.46 -1.47
N ALA A 137 17.09 14.33 -2.15
CA ALA A 137 17.79 13.17 -1.58
C ALA A 137 19.33 13.33 -1.58
N ASP A 138 19.89 14.30 -2.30
CA ASP A 138 21.32 14.65 -2.36
C ASP A 138 21.66 15.83 -1.44
N THR A 139 20.98 15.90 -0.28
CA THR A 139 20.99 17.07 0.63
C THR A 139 21.21 16.59 2.07
N GLU A 140 21.93 17.38 2.88
CA GLU A 140 22.04 17.23 4.33
C GLU A 140 22.55 15.84 4.78
N TYR A 141 23.61 15.36 4.22
CA TYR A 141 24.15 14.01 4.45
C TYR A 141 24.59 13.73 5.89
N ASP A 142 24.96 14.76 6.61
CA ASP A 142 25.48 14.67 7.98
C ASP A 142 24.38 14.96 9.04
N TRP A 143 23.09 15.10 8.60
CA TRP A 143 21.95 15.33 9.46
C TRP A 143 21.01 14.11 9.48
N PRO A 144 21.14 13.20 10.48
CA PRO A 144 20.35 11.95 10.53
C PRO A 144 18.83 12.16 10.57
N PHE A 145 18.37 13.30 11.11
CA PHE A 145 16.95 13.66 11.10
C PHE A 145 16.44 13.82 9.65
N TYR A 146 17.24 14.48 8.81
CA TYR A 146 16.88 14.68 7.39
C TYR A 146 16.86 13.37 6.60
N GLU A 147 17.83 12.47 6.83
CA GLU A 147 17.78 11.12 6.23
C GLU A 147 16.50 10.40 6.62
N GLY A 148 16.11 10.46 7.90
CA GLY A 148 14.85 9.91 8.38
C GLY A 148 13.62 10.55 7.73
N LEU A 149 13.65 11.86 7.49
CA LEU A 149 12.58 12.65 6.86
C LEU A 149 12.46 12.33 5.37
N ALA A 150 13.54 12.43 4.61
CA ALA A 150 13.60 12.14 3.17
C ALA A 150 13.32 10.66 2.89
N GLY A 151 13.70 9.77 3.81
CA GLY A 151 13.49 8.33 3.74
C GLY A 151 14.64 7.55 3.12
N ALA A 152 15.41 8.16 2.22
CA ALA A 152 16.63 7.62 1.63
C ALA A 152 17.50 8.76 1.08
N LEU A 153 18.83 8.56 1.07
CA LEU A 153 19.78 9.50 0.51
C LEU A 153 20.34 8.97 -0.81
N PHE A 154 20.69 9.89 -1.70
CA PHE A 154 21.29 9.63 -2.99
C PHE A 154 22.60 8.84 -2.88
N GLN A 155 22.82 7.92 -3.80
CA GLN A 155 24.07 7.17 -3.94
C GLN A 155 24.73 7.40 -5.30
N SER A 156 23.96 7.22 -6.38
CA SER A 156 24.44 7.32 -7.75
C SER A 156 23.28 7.42 -8.73
N HIS A 157 23.56 7.72 -9.99
CA HIS A 157 22.61 7.67 -11.09
C HIS A 157 23.27 7.21 -12.39
N PRO A 158 22.57 6.51 -13.31
CA PRO A 158 22.98 6.36 -14.69
C PRO A 158 22.69 7.64 -15.49
N ALA A 159 23.02 7.63 -16.80
CA ALA A 159 22.62 8.69 -17.71
C ALA A 159 21.08 8.81 -17.79
N ILE A 160 20.58 10.01 -18.11
CA ILE A 160 19.17 10.26 -18.40
C ILE A 160 18.68 9.30 -19.47
N GLN A 161 17.59 8.58 -19.22
CA GLN A 161 17.05 7.56 -20.11
C GLN A 161 15.59 7.27 -19.82
N PRO A 162 14.84 6.68 -20.79
CA PRO A 162 13.49 6.22 -20.53
C PRO A 162 13.49 5.01 -19.60
N ALA A 163 12.47 4.95 -18.72
CA ALA A 163 12.19 3.78 -17.88
C ALA A 163 10.70 3.60 -17.65
N THR A 164 10.32 2.39 -17.26
CA THR A 164 8.97 2.06 -16.79
C THR A 164 8.90 2.27 -15.29
N VAL A 165 8.00 3.15 -14.86
CA VAL A 165 7.64 3.33 -13.46
C VAL A 165 6.40 2.46 -13.17
N LYS A 166 6.48 1.55 -12.22
CA LYS A 166 5.36 0.76 -11.69
C LYS A 166 4.66 1.56 -10.61
N ILE A 167 3.35 1.73 -10.71
CA ILE A 167 2.55 2.43 -9.70
C ILE A 167 2.04 1.40 -8.70
N GLU A 168 2.53 1.46 -7.48
CA GLU A 168 2.21 0.51 -6.41
C GLU A 168 0.97 0.93 -5.63
N ASP A 169 0.83 2.23 -5.34
CA ASP A 169 -0.37 2.79 -4.73
C ASP A 169 -1.04 3.77 -5.71
N ARG A 170 -2.30 3.53 -6.02
CA ARG A 170 -3.15 4.39 -6.85
C ARG A 170 -4.27 5.07 -6.04
N ALA A 171 -4.27 4.93 -4.69
CA ALA A 171 -5.20 5.62 -3.80
C ALA A 171 -4.65 7.00 -3.38
N HIS A 172 -3.33 7.13 -3.26
CA HIS A 172 -2.70 8.41 -2.94
C HIS A 172 -2.94 9.45 -4.05
N ASP A 173 -3.27 10.70 -3.68
CA ASP A 173 -3.63 11.76 -4.66
C ASP A 173 -2.54 12.00 -5.71
N SER A 174 -1.25 11.81 -5.35
CA SER A 174 -0.13 11.96 -6.29
C SER A 174 -0.09 10.90 -7.39
N THR A 175 -0.74 9.76 -7.22
CA THR A 175 -0.66 8.62 -8.15
C THR A 175 -2.03 8.14 -8.63
N ALA A 176 -3.13 8.69 -8.07
CA ALA A 176 -4.50 8.26 -8.37
C ALA A 176 -4.90 8.43 -9.84
N HIS A 177 -4.28 9.38 -10.54
CA HIS A 177 -4.52 9.67 -11.96
C HIS A 177 -3.68 8.82 -12.92
N LEU A 178 -2.71 8.05 -12.41
CA LEU A 178 -1.79 7.24 -13.20
C LEU A 178 -2.38 5.84 -13.45
N GLY A 179 -2.00 5.23 -14.57
CA GLY A 179 -2.22 3.82 -14.84
C GLY A 179 -1.35 2.93 -13.96
N ARG A 180 -1.35 1.61 -14.21
CA ARG A 180 -0.50 0.65 -13.47
C ARG A 180 1.00 0.85 -13.75
N THR A 181 1.30 1.41 -14.91
CA THR A 181 2.65 1.77 -15.32
C THR A 181 2.66 3.18 -15.91
N TRP A 182 3.78 3.85 -15.77
CA TRP A 182 4.00 5.20 -16.26
C TRP A 182 5.36 5.23 -16.97
N GLN A 183 5.35 5.55 -18.28
CA GLN A 183 6.57 5.67 -19.06
C GLN A 183 7.13 7.06 -18.92
N ARG A 184 8.39 7.19 -18.50
CA ARG A 184 9.06 8.47 -18.31
C ARG A 184 10.52 8.41 -18.76
N THR A 185 11.04 9.56 -19.17
CA THR A 185 12.47 9.81 -19.32
C THR A 185 12.90 10.79 -18.24
N ASP A 186 13.85 10.40 -17.43
CA ASP A 186 14.38 11.23 -16.34
C ASP A 186 15.77 10.72 -15.94
N GLU A 187 16.42 11.34 -14.95
CA GLU A 187 17.58 10.82 -14.27
C GLU A 187 17.14 9.95 -13.08
N TRP A 188 17.53 8.68 -13.10
CA TRP A 188 17.03 7.69 -12.13
C TRP A 188 18.03 7.49 -11.00
N TYR A 189 17.71 8.02 -9.80
CA TYR A 189 18.57 7.89 -8.62
C TYR A 189 18.56 6.48 -8.06
N ASN A 190 19.75 5.94 -7.79
CA ASN A 190 19.96 4.85 -6.85
C ASN A 190 20.18 5.45 -5.46
N TYR A 191 19.65 4.80 -4.43
CA TYR A 191 19.70 5.29 -3.06
C TYR A 191 20.64 4.44 -2.19
N ARG A 192 21.20 5.04 -1.13
CA ARG A 192 22.05 4.34 -0.15
C ARG A 192 21.29 3.25 0.60
N THR A 193 20.01 3.45 0.85
CA THR A 193 19.11 2.53 1.55
C THR A 193 17.80 2.41 0.80
N ASN A 194 17.12 1.25 0.94
CA ASN A 194 15.77 1.09 0.40
C ASN A 194 14.75 1.61 1.42
N PRO A 195 13.90 2.61 1.08
CA PRO A 195 12.96 3.22 2.02
C PRO A 195 11.76 2.33 2.37
N ARG A 196 11.50 1.24 1.67
CA ARG A 196 10.28 0.41 1.79
C ARG A 196 9.97 -0.03 3.22
N SER A 197 10.98 -0.28 4.04
CA SER A 197 10.77 -0.70 5.43
C SER A 197 10.30 0.42 6.37
N THR A 198 10.47 1.69 5.96
CA THR A 198 10.18 2.88 6.79
C THR A 198 9.19 3.85 6.15
N ALA A 199 8.87 3.67 4.88
CA ALA A 199 7.97 4.51 4.11
C ALA A 199 6.96 3.66 3.30
N HIS A 200 5.83 4.25 2.96
CA HIS A 200 4.87 3.67 2.03
C HIS A 200 5.28 4.02 0.61
N VAL A 201 5.58 3.00 -0.20
CA VAL A 201 6.03 3.17 -1.58
C VAL A 201 4.84 3.41 -2.49
N LEU A 202 4.87 4.52 -3.21
CA LEU A 202 3.83 4.93 -4.17
C LEU A 202 4.16 4.46 -5.59
N ALA A 203 5.45 4.47 -5.93
CA ALA A 203 5.94 4.07 -7.24
C ALA A 203 7.36 3.52 -7.16
N SER A 204 7.66 2.54 -8.01
CA SER A 204 8.99 1.93 -8.16
C SER A 204 9.42 1.85 -9.61
N LEU A 205 10.72 1.87 -9.86
CA LEU A 205 11.30 1.66 -11.19
C LEU A 205 11.34 0.16 -11.52
N ASP A 206 11.02 -0.17 -12.75
CA ASP A 206 11.35 -1.48 -13.31
C ASP A 206 12.80 -1.49 -13.81
N GLU A 207 13.72 -1.99 -12.98
CA GLU A 207 15.15 -2.04 -13.33
C GLU A 207 15.43 -2.84 -14.61
N SER A 208 14.51 -3.70 -15.06
CA SER A 208 14.66 -4.42 -16.33
C SER A 208 14.38 -3.55 -17.55
N SER A 209 13.77 -2.37 -17.39
CA SER A 209 13.38 -1.46 -18.46
C SER A 209 14.44 -0.41 -18.80
N TYR A 210 15.51 -0.31 -18.02
CA TYR A 210 16.60 0.65 -18.22
C TYR A 210 17.95 0.10 -17.73
N SER A 211 19.03 0.85 -17.89
CA SER A 211 20.38 0.41 -17.51
C SER A 211 20.92 1.21 -16.33
N GLY A 212 21.63 0.55 -15.40
CA GLY A 212 22.32 1.21 -14.29
C GLY A 212 21.53 1.31 -12.98
N GLY A 213 20.37 0.62 -12.88
CA GLY A 213 19.70 0.38 -11.59
C GLY A 213 20.54 -0.53 -10.70
N THR A 214 20.64 -0.21 -9.41
CA THR A 214 21.46 -0.96 -8.42
C THR A 214 20.70 -1.30 -7.14
N MET A 215 19.36 -1.17 -7.14
CA MET A 215 18.50 -1.45 -5.97
C MET A 215 18.00 -2.91 -5.93
N SER A 216 18.61 -3.80 -6.75
CA SER A 216 18.36 -5.25 -6.75
C SER A 216 16.90 -5.64 -7.10
N GLY A 217 16.28 -4.87 -8.00
CA GLY A 217 14.94 -5.13 -8.51
C GLY A 217 13.80 -4.60 -7.64
N ASP A 218 14.07 -4.12 -6.43
CA ASP A 218 13.14 -3.36 -5.59
C ASP A 218 13.61 -1.90 -5.49
N HIS A 219 13.14 -1.06 -6.42
CA HIS A 219 13.65 0.28 -6.64
C HIS A 219 12.57 1.36 -6.42
N PRO A 220 12.21 1.70 -5.16
CA PRO A 220 11.31 2.81 -4.89
C PRO A 220 11.80 4.12 -5.51
N ILE A 221 10.90 4.87 -6.18
CA ILE A 221 11.21 6.17 -6.78
C ILE A 221 10.30 7.29 -6.28
N ALA A 222 9.14 6.95 -5.69
CA ALA A 222 8.28 7.88 -4.98
C ALA A 222 7.66 7.18 -3.76
N TRP A 223 7.60 7.90 -2.65
CA TRP A 223 7.05 7.40 -1.40
C TRP A 223 6.49 8.50 -0.52
N CYS A 224 5.68 8.10 0.47
CA CYS A 224 5.22 8.96 1.53
C CYS A 224 5.41 8.30 2.90
N LYS A 225 5.50 9.09 3.95
CA LYS A 225 5.60 8.62 5.34
C LYS A 225 5.17 9.68 6.34
N ASN A 226 4.80 9.25 7.54
CA ASN A 226 4.70 10.14 8.68
C ASN A 226 6.02 10.07 9.44
N TYR A 227 6.64 11.20 9.72
CA TYR A 227 7.92 11.28 10.42
C TYR A 227 7.95 12.46 11.37
N ALA A 228 8.25 12.20 12.64
CA ALA A 228 8.39 13.23 13.70
C ALA A 228 7.22 14.23 13.78
N GLY A 229 5.99 13.80 13.50
CA GLY A 229 4.79 14.64 13.47
C GLY A 229 4.42 15.20 12.10
N ALA A 230 5.35 15.18 11.14
CA ALA A 230 5.16 15.67 9.77
C ALA A 230 4.60 14.62 8.82
N ARG A 231 4.02 15.09 7.71
CA ARG A 231 3.75 14.32 6.49
C ARG A 231 4.88 14.58 5.49
N ALA A 232 5.65 13.55 5.14
CA ALA A 232 6.79 13.64 4.25
C ALA A 232 6.52 12.87 2.95
N PHE A 233 6.52 13.58 1.83
CA PHE A 233 6.42 13.04 0.48
C PHE A 233 7.74 13.23 -0.25
N TYR A 234 8.16 12.23 -1.02
CA TYR A 234 9.34 12.31 -1.87
C TYR A 234 9.06 11.73 -3.26
N THR A 235 9.65 12.35 -4.28
CA THR A 235 9.72 11.83 -5.66
C THR A 235 11.11 12.04 -6.25
N GLY A 236 11.69 10.97 -6.82
CA GLY A 236 13.01 11.02 -7.46
C GLY A 236 13.01 11.55 -8.89
N GLY A 237 11.84 11.78 -9.51
CA GLY A 237 11.74 12.45 -10.80
C GLY A 237 11.90 13.96 -10.68
N GLY A 238 12.17 14.65 -11.82
CA GLY A 238 12.27 16.10 -11.88
C GLY A 238 13.67 16.65 -12.14
N HIS A 239 14.59 15.80 -12.63
CA HIS A 239 15.90 16.26 -13.09
C HIS A 239 15.78 17.15 -14.34
N THR A 240 14.93 16.75 -15.28
CA THR A 240 14.83 17.42 -16.59
C THR A 240 13.80 18.55 -16.57
N GLU A 241 14.01 19.57 -17.40
CA GLU A 241 13.10 20.69 -17.59
C GLU A 241 11.75 20.21 -18.15
N GLU A 242 11.79 19.21 -19.06
CA GLU A 242 10.61 18.61 -19.69
C GLU A 242 9.70 17.92 -18.65
N SER A 243 10.25 17.44 -17.53
CA SER A 243 9.45 16.87 -16.44
C SER A 243 8.41 17.87 -15.92
N TYR A 244 8.76 19.15 -15.83
CA TYR A 244 7.86 20.19 -15.33
C TYR A 244 6.85 20.69 -16.37
N ALA A 245 7.02 20.33 -17.65
CA ALA A 245 6.01 20.52 -18.69
C ALA A 245 5.02 19.35 -18.79
N ASP A 246 5.38 18.16 -18.28
CA ASP A 246 4.54 16.95 -18.30
C ASP A 246 3.35 17.11 -17.35
N THR A 247 2.14 17.01 -17.91
CA THR A 247 0.89 17.17 -17.14
C THR A 247 0.73 16.11 -16.06
N ALA A 248 1.14 14.86 -16.31
CA ALA A 248 1.03 13.78 -15.35
C ALA A 248 2.01 13.98 -14.18
N PHE A 249 3.25 14.43 -14.46
CA PHE A 249 4.21 14.77 -13.41
C PHE A 249 3.77 15.98 -12.57
N ARG A 250 3.25 17.03 -13.21
CA ARG A 250 2.67 18.18 -12.49
C ARG A 250 1.53 17.75 -11.57
N ARG A 251 0.65 16.84 -12.03
CA ARG A 251 -0.42 16.28 -11.20
C ARG A 251 0.12 15.42 -10.06
N HIS A 252 1.22 14.66 -10.29
CA HIS A 252 1.92 13.91 -9.27
C HIS A 252 2.47 14.84 -8.17
N LEU A 253 3.13 15.94 -8.55
CA LEU A 253 3.61 16.95 -7.60
C LEU A 253 2.47 17.59 -6.81
N LEU A 254 1.39 17.98 -7.48
CA LEU A 254 0.20 18.56 -6.84
C LEU A 254 -0.36 17.63 -5.75
N GLY A 255 -0.54 16.35 -6.06
CA GLY A 255 -1.07 15.38 -5.10
C GLY A 255 -0.14 15.19 -3.90
N GLY A 256 1.18 15.16 -4.11
CA GLY A 256 2.18 15.11 -3.04
C GLY A 256 2.12 16.35 -2.12
N ILE A 257 2.03 17.54 -2.70
CA ILE A 257 1.91 18.80 -1.96
C ILE A 257 0.59 18.84 -1.17
N ARG A 258 -0.55 18.49 -1.78
CA ARG A 258 -1.86 18.48 -1.11
C ARG A 258 -1.88 17.54 0.08
N TRP A 259 -1.29 16.36 -0.08
CA TRP A 259 -1.19 15.40 1.02
C TRP A 259 -0.25 15.91 2.14
N ALA A 260 0.93 16.40 1.80
CA ALA A 260 1.87 16.97 2.78
C ALA A 260 1.26 18.16 3.53
N ALA A 261 0.53 19.05 2.83
CA ALA A 261 -0.20 20.18 3.41
C ALA A 261 -1.46 19.79 4.21
N GLY A 262 -1.82 18.51 4.28
CA GLY A 262 -2.97 18.01 5.03
C GLY A 262 -4.33 18.26 4.35
N VAL A 263 -4.35 18.57 3.06
CA VAL A 263 -5.56 18.81 2.27
C VAL A 263 -6.23 17.50 1.86
N THR A 264 -5.44 16.50 1.48
CA THR A 264 -5.91 15.14 1.17
C THR A 264 -5.41 14.13 2.20
N GLN A 265 -6.05 12.97 2.28
CA GLN A 265 -5.72 11.91 3.23
C GLN A 265 -5.22 10.68 2.48
N ALA A 266 -4.28 9.94 3.06
CA ALA A 266 -3.79 8.66 2.57
C ALA A 266 -3.14 7.86 3.71
N ASP A 267 -3.06 6.55 3.56
CA ASP A 267 -2.31 5.68 4.47
C ASP A 267 -0.84 5.62 4.05
N CYS A 268 -0.01 6.44 4.67
CA CYS A 268 1.44 6.51 4.41
C CYS A 268 2.29 5.77 5.47
N ARG A 269 1.70 4.78 6.13
CA ARG A 269 2.45 3.85 6.98
C ARG A 269 3.17 2.81 6.13
N ALA A 270 4.42 2.50 6.47
CA ALA A 270 5.18 1.43 5.79
C ALA A 270 4.35 0.14 5.74
N GLU A 271 4.38 -0.53 4.59
CA GLU A 271 3.55 -1.70 4.33
C GLU A 271 4.41 -2.91 3.99
N THR A 272 4.39 -3.91 4.87
CA THR A 272 5.16 -5.15 4.74
C THR A 272 4.30 -6.37 5.06
N GLY A 273 4.59 -7.50 4.41
CA GLY A 273 3.96 -8.78 4.72
C GLY A 273 2.54 -8.96 4.16
N TYR A 274 2.04 -8.04 3.34
CA TYR A 274 0.77 -8.20 2.64
C TYR A 274 0.92 -9.08 1.39
N THR A 275 -0.06 -9.93 1.15
CA THR A 275 -0.22 -10.70 -0.07
C THR A 275 -1.48 -10.24 -0.80
N SER A 276 -1.40 -10.13 -2.12
CA SER A 276 -2.54 -9.71 -2.93
C SER A 276 -3.62 -10.78 -2.97
N LEU A 277 -4.88 -10.38 -2.76
CA LEU A 277 -6.08 -11.15 -3.05
C LEU A 277 -6.70 -10.74 -4.39
N PHE A 278 -6.45 -9.49 -4.82
CA PHE A 278 -6.85 -8.96 -6.11
C PHE A 278 -5.80 -7.93 -6.56
N ASP A 279 -5.09 -8.26 -7.62
CA ASP A 279 -4.00 -7.46 -8.20
C ASP A 279 -4.43 -6.61 -9.41
N GLY A 280 -5.72 -6.63 -9.73
CA GLY A 280 -6.27 -5.90 -10.87
C GLY A 280 -6.14 -6.62 -12.22
N THR A 281 -5.70 -7.88 -12.28
CA THR A 281 -5.58 -8.62 -13.54
C THR A 281 -6.81 -9.49 -13.85
N ASN A 282 -7.36 -10.16 -12.83
CA ASN A 282 -8.52 -11.03 -12.96
C ASN A 282 -9.16 -11.27 -11.58
N THR A 283 -10.32 -11.92 -11.57
CA THR A 283 -11.06 -12.27 -10.35
C THR A 283 -10.87 -13.73 -9.92
N THR A 284 -9.75 -14.34 -10.26
CA THR A 284 -9.44 -15.71 -9.82
C THR A 284 -9.45 -15.81 -8.29
N GLY A 285 -10.16 -16.79 -7.77
CA GLY A 285 -10.35 -16.95 -6.32
C GLY A 285 -11.53 -16.14 -5.74
N TRP A 286 -12.25 -15.40 -6.59
CA TRP A 286 -13.45 -14.65 -6.21
C TRP A 286 -14.69 -15.26 -6.86
N LYS A 287 -15.82 -15.19 -6.16
CA LYS A 287 -17.11 -15.72 -6.62
C LYS A 287 -18.20 -14.68 -6.41
N GLN A 288 -19.06 -14.51 -7.42
CA GLN A 288 -20.25 -13.67 -7.33
C GLN A 288 -21.40 -14.45 -6.70
N ALA A 289 -22.13 -13.82 -5.79
CA ALA A 289 -23.42 -14.25 -5.25
C ALA A 289 -24.46 -13.14 -5.47
N GLY A 290 -25.69 -13.54 -5.78
CA GLY A 290 -26.80 -12.61 -6.10
C GLY A 290 -26.81 -12.13 -7.55
N PRO A 291 -27.83 -11.32 -7.95
CA PRO A 291 -28.02 -10.84 -9.30
C PRO A 291 -27.07 -9.70 -9.71
N GLY A 292 -26.56 -8.92 -8.77
CA GLY A 292 -25.58 -7.87 -9.02
C GLY A 292 -24.21 -8.42 -9.41
N GLY A 293 -23.29 -7.56 -9.84
CA GLY A 293 -21.97 -7.99 -10.29
C GLY A 293 -20.92 -6.88 -10.20
N PHE A 294 -19.73 -7.19 -10.70
CA PHE A 294 -18.62 -6.23 -10.79
C PHE A 294 -18.03 -6.26 -12.20
N THR A 295 -17.79 -5.09 -12.77
CA THR A 295 -16.97 -4.93 -13.97
C THR A 295 -15.52 -4.73 -13.58
N LEU A 296 -14.60 -5.36 -14.35
CA LEU A 296 -13.16 -5.16 -14.20
C LEU A 296 -12.64 -4.32 -15.36
N ALA A 297 -12.14 -3.14 -15.06
CA ALA A 297 -11.50 -2.26 -16.04
C ALA A 297 -10.32 -1.53 -15.38
N ASP A 298 -9.19 -1.46 -16.07
CA ASP A 298 -7.95 -0.82 -15.59
C ASP A 298 -7.57 -1.20 -14.14
N GLY A 299 -7.67 -2.49 -13.83
CA GLY A 299 -7.34 -3.01 -12.50
C GLY A 299 -8.30 -2.61 -11.38
N THR A 300 -9.50 -2.14 -11.74
CA THR A 300 -10.54 -1.68 -10.81
C THR A 300 -11.80 -2.51 -11.00
N LEU A 301 -12.36 -3.00 -9.90
CA LEU A 301 -13.68 -3.62 -9.83
C LEU A 301 -14.70 -2.53 -9.52
N THR A 302 -15.74 -2.39 -10.34
CA THR A 302 -16.83 -1.44 -10.08
C THR A 302 -18.14 -2.21 -9.95
N SER A 303 -18.87 -2.00 -8.84
CA SER A 303 -20.16 -2.64 -8.58
C SER A 303 -21.22 -2.18 -9.59
N GLN A 304 -22.14 -3.06 -9.94
CA GLN A 304 -23.25 -2.75 -10.84
C GLN A 304 -24.41 -3.76 -10.70
N GLY A 305 -25.62 -3.34 -11.07
CA GLY A 305 -26.71 -4.25 -11.36
C GLY A 305 -27.38 -4.89 -10.17
N GLY A 306 -27.58 -4.16 -9.07
CA GLY A 306 -28.44 -4.59 -7.95
C GLY A 306 -27.73 -5.40 -6.87
N LEU A 307 -28.53 -5.96 -5.97
CA LEU A 307 -28.04 -6.65 -4.79
C LEU A 307 -27.15 -7.84 -5.12
N GLY A 308 -25.98 -7.91 -4.46
CA GLY A 308 -25.05 -9.00 -4.63
C GLY A 308 -23.81 -8.90 -3.73
N MET A 309 -22.92 -9.85 -3.90
CA MET A 309 -21.67 -9.91 -3.15
C MET A 309 -20.60 -10.58 -4.02
N LEU A 310 -19.45 -9.95 -4.18
CA LEU A 310 -18.25 -10.60 -4.70
C LEU A 310 -17.37 -11.02 -3.52
N TRP A 311 -17.20 -12.32 -3.29
CA TRP A 311 -16.49 -12.83 -2.12
C TRP A 311 -15.31 -13.73 -2.49
N TYR A 312 -14.27 -13.69 -1.65
CA TYR A 312 -13.07 -14.51 -1.86
C TYR A 312 -13.33 -15.93 -1.40
N ASN A 313 -13.54 -16.85 -2.38
CA ASN A 313 -13.93 -18.23 -2.15
C ASN A 313 -12.77 -19.23 -2.24
N ALA A 314 -11.56 -18.78 -2.60
CA ALA A 314 -10.41 -19.67 -2.73
C ALA A 314 -9.98 -20.28 -1.39
N ARG A 315 -10.27 -19.62 -0.28
CA ARG A 315 -10.04 -20.13 1.08
C ARG A 315 -10.86 -19.35 2.11
N GLU A 316 -11.06 -19.97 3.25
CA GLU A 316 -11.50 -19.31 4.48
C GLU A 316 -10.31 -18.65 5.18
N PHE A 317 -10.54 -17.54 5.86
CA PHE A 317 -9.55 -16.85 6.68
C PHE A 317 -9.78 -17.22 8.14
N THR A 318 -8.73 -17.73 8.79
CA THR A 318 -8.74 -18.14 10.20
C THR A 318 -7.67 -17.39 10.97
N GLY A 319 -7.94 -17.09 12.25
CA GLY A 319 -7.01 -16.35 13.10
C GLY A 319 -6.95 -14.85 12.78
N ASP A 320 -5.92 -14.21 13.31
CA ASP A 320 -5.75 -12.76 13.19
C ASP A 320 -5.25 -12.35 11.81
N TYR A 321 -5.78 -11.25 11.28
CA TYR A 321 -5.34 -10.69 9.99
C TYR A 321 -5.56 -9.18 9.91
N SER A 322 -4.87 -8.55 8.97
CA SER A 322 -5.14 -7.19 8.49
C SER A 322 -5.48 -7.25 7.00
N LEU A 323 -6.69 -6.84 6.65
CA LEU A 323 -7.15 -6.67 5.27
C LEU A 323 -7.01 -5.20 4.89
N LYS A 324 -6.38 -4.92 3.75
CA LYS A 324 -6.36 -3.58 3.15
C LYS A 324 -6.97 -3.60 1.77
N LEU A 325 -7.68 -2.55 1.44
CA LEU A 325 -8.25 -2.34 0.10
C LEU A 325 -8.49 -0.86 -0.15
N ASP A 326 -8.43 -0.48 -1.42
CA ASP A 326 -8.78 0.88 -1.83
C ASP A 326 -10.20 0.89 -2.39
N TRP A 327 -10.98 1.93 -2.04
CA TRP A 327 -12.33 2.10 -2.50
C TRP A 327 -12.63 3.55 -2.88
N LYS A 328 -13.60 3.73 -3.79
CA LYS A 328 -14.08 5.04 -4.23
C LYS A 328 -15.59 4.96 -4.48
N ALA A 329 -16.33 5.88 -3.88
CA ALA A 329 -17.78 6.01 -4.00
C ALA A 329 -18.17 7.44 -4.39
N GLY A 330 -19.29 7.60 -5.04
CA GLY A 330 -19.96 8.89 -5.24
C GLY A 330 -20.67 9.40 -3.98
N GLY A 331 -21.42 10.49 -4.10
CA GLY A 331 -22.00 11.16 -2.93
C GLY A 331 -23.05 10.39 -2.16
N ASP A 332 -23.83 9.56 -2.84
CA ASP A 332 -24.93 8.74 -2.29
C ASP A 332 -24.81 7.25 -2.61
N ASP A 333 -23.66 6.82 -3.15
CA ASP A 333 -23.39 5.41 -3.40
C ASP A 333 -23.24 4.62 -2.10
N ASN A 334 -23.82 3.42 -2.07
CA ASN A 334 -23.79 2.50 -0.96
C ASN A 334 -23.08 1.19 -1.31
N SER A 335 -22.20 0.75 -0.43
CA SER A 335 -21.50 -0.53 -0.48
C SER A 335 -20.90 -0.86 0.88
N GLY A 336 -20.20 -1.98 0.97
CA GLY A 336 -19.53 -2.42 2.19
C GLY A 336 -18.48 -3.49 1.96
N VAL A 337 -17.68 -3.72 2.98
CA VAL A 337 -16.72 -4.82 3.06
C VAL A 337 -17.17 -5.80 4.11
N PHE A 338 -17.45 -7.04 3.70
CA PHE A 338 -17.87 -8.11 4.60
C PHE A 338 -16.69 -8.91 5.14
N VAL A 339 -16.77 -9.29 6.40
CA VAL A 339 -15.80 -10.18 7.08
C VAL A 339 -16.53 -11.19 7.97
N GLY A 340 -15.91 -12.35 8.21
CA GLY A 340 -16.37 -13.32 9.23
C GLY A 340 -17.66 -14.08 8.88
N PHE A 341 -18.03 -14.24 7.60
CA PHE A 341 -19.22 -14.97 7.19
C PHE A 341 -18.87 -16.35 6.59
N PRO A 342 -19.80 -17.34 6.66
CA PRO A 342 -19.59 -18.66 6.07
C PRO A 342 -19.71 -18.62 4.54
N ALA A 343 -19.08 -19.58 3.85
CA ALA A 343 -19.25 -19.75 2.41
C ALA A 343 -20.73 -19.87 2.02
N SER A 344 -21.18 -19.05 1.08
CA SER A 344 -22.59 -19.07 0.63
C SER A 344 -22.73 -18.41 -0.75
N ASP A 345 -23.70 -18.92 -1.53
CA ASP A 345 -24.15 -18.32 -2.77
C ASP A 345 -25.33 -17.35 -2.56
N ASP A 346 -25.78 -17.21 -1.33
CA ASP A 346 -26.77 -16.21 -0.90
C ASP A 346 -26.04 -14.95 -0.41
N PRO A 347 -26.19 -13.78 -1.06
CA PRO A 347 -25.55 -12.55 -0.65
C PRO A 347 -25.97 -12.08 0.75
N TRP A 348 -27.16 -12.45 1.21
CA TRP A 348 -27.62 -12.15 2.57
C TRP A 348 -26.87 -12.92 3.66
N SER A 349 -26.17 -13.99 3.30
CA SER A 349 -25.35 -14.74 4.26
C SER A 349 -24.28 -13.87 4.94
N ALA A 350 -23.63 -12.98 4.19
CA ALA A 350 -22.64 -12.08 4.77
C ALA A 350 -23.26 -11.07 5.75
N VAL A 351 -24.42 -10.51 5.41
CA VAL A 351 -25.18 -9.59 6.28
C VAL A 351 -25.69 -10.30 7.54
N ASN A 352 -26.21 -11.53 7.40
CA ASN A 352 -26.85 -12.25 8.49
C ASN A 352 -25.86 -12.95 9.42
N ASN A 353 -24.69 -13.38 8.93
CA ASN A 353 -23.76 -14.23 9.67
C ASN A 353 -22.36 -13.63 9.86
N GLY A 354 -22.02 -12.54 9.15
CA GLY A 354 -20.76 -11.81 9.26
C GLY A 354 -20.95 -10.39 9.77
N TYR A 355 -19.97 -9.57 9.50
CA TYR A 355 -19.99 -8.13 9.79
C TYR A 355 -19.68 -7.34 8.53
N GLU A 356 -20.40 -6.24 8.35
CA GLU A 356 -20.20 -5.30 7.26
C GLU A 356 -19.51 -4.03 7.77
N ILE A 357 -18.44 -3.65 7.14
CA ILE A 357 -17.78 -2.35 7.30
C ILE A 357 -18.34 -1.44 6.21
N GLN A 358 -19.16 -0.49 6.61
CA GLN A 358 -19.98 0.30 5.71
C GLN A 358 -19.21 1.32 4.88
N ILE A 359 -19.68 1.55 3.66
CA ILE A 359 -19.29 2.63 2.75
C ILE A 359 -20.58 3.32 2.32
N ASP A 360 -20.94 4.41 2.98
CA ASP A 360 -22.11 5.24 2.69
C ASP A 360 -21.95 6.62 3.36
N ALA A 361 -22.20 7.69 2.62
CA ALA A 361 -22.08 9.04 3.15
C ALA A 361 -23.39 9.59 3.75
N THR A 362 -24.53 8.95 3.50
CA THR A 362 -25.87 9.56 3.65
C THR A 362 -26.80 8.90 4.64
N ASP A 363 -26.52 7.65 5.09
CA ASP A 363 -27.39 6.91 6.00
C ASP A 363 -27.23 7.36 7.49
N THR A 364 -27.95 6.74 8.41
CA THR A 364 -27.85 6.99 9.86
C THR A 364 -26.46 6.65 10.39
N VAL A 365 -26.07 7.26 11.52
CA VAL A 365 -24.67 7.20 12.02
C VAL A 365 -24.14 5.79 12.27
N ASP A 366 -25.01 4.80 12.56
CA ASP A 366 -24.67 3.39 12.72
C ASP A 366 -24.58 2.62 11.40
N ARG A 367 -24.78 3.30 10.27
CA ARG A 367 -24.79 2.75 8.90
C ARG A 367 -24.03 3.61 7.90
N THR A 368 -23.24 4.58 8.36
CA THR A 368 -22.37 5.38 7.49
C THR A 368 -20.97 4.79 7.41
N THR A 369 -20.17 5.36 6.50
CA THR A 369 -18.77 4.97 6.27
C THR A 369 -18.00 4.73 7.58
N GLY A 370 -17.45 3.52 7.72
CA GLY A 370 -16.66 3.08 8.87
C GLY A 370 -17.47 2.53 10.03
N ALA A 371 -18.80 2.54 9.97
CA ALA A 371 -19.63 1.81 10.93
C ALA A 371 -19.49 0.29 10.73
N VAL A 372 -19.62 -0.47 11.81
CA VAL A 372 -19.98 -1.88 11.75
C VAL A 372 -21.50 -1.90 11.65
N TYR A 373 -22.02 -2.15 10.46
CA TYR A 373 -23.39 -1.91 10.04
C TYR A 373 -24.43 -2.45 11.04
N GLY A 374 -25.23 -1.55 11.63
CA GLY A 374 -26.26 -1.89 12.59
C GLY A 374 -25.76 -2.36 13.98
N PHE A 375 -24.45 -2.38 14.23
CA PHE A 375 -23.85 -2.77 15.50
C PHE A 375 -23.16 -1.61 16.21
N GLN A 376 -22.33 -0.86 15.51
CA GLN A 376 -21.55 0.23 16.11
C GLN A 376 -21.19 1.31 15.11
N SER A 377 -21.51 2.57 15.47
CA SER A 377 -21.10 3.75 14.70
C SER A 377 -19.58 3.91 14.70
N ALA A 378 -19.04 4.52 13.64
CA ALA A 378 -17.66 5.01 13.66
C ALA A 378 -17.52 6.18 14.66
N ASP A 379 -16.28 6.47 15.08
CA ASP A 379 -15.91 7.76 15.66
C ASP A 379 -16.05 8.82 14.55
N ILE A 380 -17.17 9.53 14.54
CA ILE A 380 -17.53 10.46 13.47
C ILE A 380 -16.49 11.57 13.28
N PRO A 381 -15.99 12.27 14.33
CA PRO A 381 -14.91 13.23 14.19
C PRO A 381 -13.63 12.64 13.58
N ALA A 382 -13.24 11.42 13.99
CA ALA A 382 -12.06 10.75 13.46
C ALA A 382 -12.26 10.34 11.99
N ARG A 383 -13.45 9.82 11.64
CA ARG A 383 -13.84 9.48 10.27
C ARG A 383 -13.81 10.71 9.36
N ASP A 384 -14.46 11.80 9.74
CA ASP A 384 -14.55 13.01 8.92
C ASP A 384 -13.17 13.64 8.67
N ALA A 385 -12.29 13.58 9.66
CA ALA A 385 -10.90 14.04 9.49
C ALA A 385 -10.02 13.11 8.62
N ALA A 386 -10.46 11.87 8.37
CA ALA A 386 -9.73 10.87 7.60
C ALA A 386 -10.33 10.65 6.19
N LEU A 387 -11.58 11.01 5.96
CA LEU A 387 -12.30 10.75 4.71
C LEU A 387 -11.92 11.77 3.63
N ASN A 388 -11.59 11.28 2.45
CA ASN A 388 -11.49 12.10 1.25
C ASN A 388 -12.88 12.38 0.67
N PRO A 389 -13.06 13.51 -0.07
CA PRO A 389 -14.34 13.87 -0.68
C PRO A 389 -14.89 12.76 -1.61
N PRO A 390 -16.22 12.72 -1.83
CA PRO A 390 -16.84 11.82 -2.81
C PRO A 390 -16.15 11.87 -4.18
N GLY A 391 -16.03 10.72 -4.84
CA GLY A 391 -15.30 10.57 -6.09
C GLY A 391 -13.77 10.43 -5.93
N SER A 392 -13.25 10.57 -4.73
CA SER A 392 -11.82 10.34 -4.41
C SER A 392 -11.59 8.96 -3.84
N TRP A 393 -10.37 8.44 -4.01
CA TRP A 393 -9.96 7.17 -3.44
C TRP A 393 -9.72 7.28 -1.93
N ASN A 394 -10.06 6.22 -1.23
CA ASN A 394 -9.80 6.00 0.19
C ASN A 394 -9.24 4.59 0.39
N THR A 395 -8.45 4.40 1.43
CA THR A 395 -7.96 3.08 1.84
C THR A 395 -8.57 2.68 3.17
N TYR A 396 -9.25 1.52 3.21
CA TYR A 396 -9.55 0.84 4.45
C TYR A 396 -8.42 -0.09 4.86
N GLU A 397 -8.14 -0.12 6.16
CA GLU A 397 -7.48 -1.24 6.81
C GLU A 397 -8.42 -1.80 7.88
N ILE A 398 -8.73 -3.08 7.77
CA ILE A 398 -9.62 -3.82 8.64
C ILE A 398 -8.79 -4.86 9.38
N ARG A 399 -8.55 -4.65 10.67
CA ARG A 399 -7.76 -5.57 11.51
C ARG A 399 -8.70 -6.42 12.35
N VAL A 400 -8.53 -7.72 12.22
CA VAL A 400 -9.22 -8.71 13.06
C VAL A 400 -8.19 -9.34 14.00
N THR A 401 -8.48 -9.30 15.30
CA THR A 401 -7.66 -9.94 16.35
C THR A 401 -8.62 -10.67 17.31
N GLY A 402 -8.70 -11.98 17.18
CA GLY A 402 -9.71 -12.78 17.87
C GLY A 402 -11.13 -12.33 17.51
N GLU A 403 -11.88 -11.81 18.47
CA GLU A 403 -13.24 -11.25 18.28
C GLU A 403 -13.26 -9.72 18.23
N ARG A 404 -12.09 -9.07 18.07
CA ARG A 404 -11.97 -7.62 17.95
C ARG A 404 -11.75 -7.20 16.50
N LEU A 405 -12.43 -6.16 16.09
CA LEU A 405 -12.41 -5.55 14.76
C LEU A 405 -12.01 -4.08 14.89
N GLU A 406 -10.84 -3.71 14.41
CA GLU A 406 -10.40 -2.32 14.32
C GLU A 406 -10.45 -1.85 12.86
N ILE A 407 -11.05 -0.68 12.61
CA ILE A 407 -11.21 -0.11 11.28
C ILE A 407 -10.39 1.17 11.19
N PHE A 408 -9.54 1.23 10.18
CA PHE A 408 -8.74 2.41 9.85
C PHE A 408 -9.17 2.93 8.47
N LEU A 409 -9.30 4.24 8.37
CA LEU A 409 -9.56 4.96 7.12
C LEU A 409 -8.35 5.87 6.84
N ASN A 410 -7.71 5.70 5.69
CA ASN A 410 -6.53 6.47 5.30
C ASN A 410 -5.46 6.53 6.41
N GLY A 411 -5.25 5.38 7.09
CA GLY A 411 -4.27 5.23 8.17
C GLY A 411 -4.72 5.67 9.56
N ARG A 412 -5.89 6.31 9.70
CA ARG A 412 -6.45 6.75 10.98
C ARG A 412 -7.49 5.76 11.49
N LYS A 413 -7.35 5.33 12.76
CA LYS A 413 -8.36 4.48 13.40
C LYS A 413 -9.65 5.26 13.58
N ILE A 414 -10.77 4.69 13.09
CA ILE A 414 -12.11 5.29 13.12
C ILE A 414 -13.14 4.42 13.82
N ASN A 415 -12.82 3.14 14.08
CA ASN A 415 -13.71 2.25 14.83
C ASN A 415 -12.91 1.17 15.57
N ASP A 416 -13.48 0.67 16.66
CA ASP A 416 -12.90 -0.36 17.52
C ASP A 416 -14.04 -1.16 18.14
N PHE A 417 -14.43 -2.24 17.48
CA PHE A 417 -15.58 -3.07 17.80
C PHE A 417 -15.13 -4.41 18.37
N THR A 418 -15.84 -4.90 19.39
CA THR A 418 -15.64 -6.26 19.90
C THR A 418 -16.94 -7.06 19.73
N ASN A 419 -16.86 -8.18 19.03
CA ASN A 419 -17.98 -9.09 18.84
C ASN A 419 -18.37 -9.73 20.17
N THR A 420 -19.65 -9.60 20.52
CA THR A 420 -20.30 -10.26 21.67
C THR A 420 -21.51 -11.12 21.25
N ASP A 421 -21.79 -11.18 19.96
CA ASP A 421 -22.85 -12.01 19.41
C ASP A 421 -22.45 -13.50 19.50
N PRO A 422 -23.24 -14.36 20.13
CA PRO A 422 -22.88 -15.76 20.31
C PRO A 422 -22.97 -16.60 19.03
N VAL A 423 -23.59 -16.07 17.97
CA VAL A 423 -23.81 -16.77 16.69
C VAL A 423 -22.74 -16.39 15.66
N ARG A 424 -22.31 -15.13 15.67
CA ARG A 424 -21.31 -14.60 14.75
C ARG A 424 -19.90 -14.79 15.30
N SER A 425 -18.90 -14.92 14.43
CA SER A 425 -17.49 -14.97 14.84
C SER A 425 -16.60 -14.27 13.83
N LEU A 426 -15.59 -13.55 14.35
CA LEU A 426 -14.54 -12.97 13.57
C LEU A 426 -13.32 -13.90 13.42
N LYS A 427 -13.27 -15.01 14.19
CA LYS A 427 -12.10 -15.93 14.22
C LYS A 427 -11.93 -16.74 12.94
N GLN A 428 -13.00 -16.87 12.16
CA GLN A 428 -12.98 -17.57 10.87
C GLN A 428 -14.09 -17.05 9.96
N GLY A 429 -13.90 -17.16 8.65
CA GLY A 429 -14.89 -16.79 7.65
C GLY A 429 -14.26 -16.25 6.37
N HIS A 430 -15.11 -15.77 5.49
CA HIS A 430 -14.74 -15.20 4.21
C HIS A 430 -14.74 -13.67 4.24
N ILE A 431 -14.16 -13.09 3.18
CA ILE A 431 -14.12 -11.65 2.90
C ILE A 431 -14.94 -11.41 1.64
N GLY A 432 -15.74 -10.34 1.61
CA GLY A 432 -16.57 -9.98 0.47
C GLY A 432 -16.70 -8.47 0.27
N LEU A 433 -17.11 -8.09 -0.94
CA LEU A 433 -17.46 -6.73 -1.35
C LEU A 433 -18.94 -6.71 -1.69
N GLN A 434 -19.67 -5.72 -1.21
CA GLN A 434 -21.12 -5.62 -1.44
C GLN A 434 -21.42 -4.99 -2.81
N ASN A 435 -22.47 -5.51 -3.47
CA ASN A 435 -23.32 -4.76 -4.38
C ASN A 435 -24.59 -4.39 -3.64
N HIS A 436 -24.92 -3.12 -3.49
CA HIS A 436 -26.11 -2.70 -2.73
C HIS A 436 -27.34 -2.55 -3.65
N GLY A 437 -27.29 -1.68 -4.63
CA GLY A 437 -28.44 -1.34 -5.44
C GLY A 437 -28.12 -1.14 -6.93
N ASP A 438 -29.16 -0.98 -7.75
CA ASP A 438 -29.00 -0.80 -9.21
C ASP A 438 -28.30 0.51 -9.58
N GLY A 439 -28.38 1.53 -8.73
CA GLY A 439 -27.78 2.86 -8.94
C GLY A 439 -26.40 3.02 -8.34
N ASP A 440 -25.99 2.14 -7.44
CA ASP A 440 -24.76 2.27 -6.67
C ASP A 440 -23.54 1.80 -7.47
N GLN A 441 -22.53 2.67 -7.58
CA GLN A 441 -21.29 2.40 -8.33
C GLN A 441 -20.05 2.65 -7.47
N VAL A 442 -19.72 1.68 -6.63
CA VAL A 442 -18.53 1.74 -5.80
C VAL A 442 -17.38 0.96 -6.45
N ALA A 443 -16.23 1.61 -6.55
CA ALA A 443 -15.04 1.07 -7.16
C ALA A 443 -14.08 0.53 -6.09
N PHE A 444 -13.48 -0.65 -6.36
CA PHE A 444 -12.53 -1.33 -5.48
C PHE A 444 -11.28 -1.74 -6.23
N ARG A 445 -10.11 -1.69 -5.57
CA ARG A 445 -8.85 -2.18 -6.12
C ARG A 445 -7.85 -2.51 -5.01
N ASN A 446 -6.72 -3.11 -5.40
CA ASN A 446 -5.57 -3.34 -4.52
C ASN A 446 -5.98 -4.03 -3.20
N ILE A 447 -6.76 -5.14 -3.32
CA ILE A 447 -7.22 -5.91 -2.15
C ILE A 447 -6.10 -6.84 -1.72
N ARG A 448 -5.61 -6.68 -0.51
CA ARG A 448 -4.45 -7.39 0.02
C ARG A 448 -4.62 -7.71 1.50
N ILE A 449 -4.04 -8.82 1.92
CA ILE A 449 -4.17 -9.32 3.29
C ILE A 449 -2.82 -9.68 3.89
N LYS A 450 -2.69 -9.39 5.18
CA LYS A 450 -1.60 -9.84 6.03
C LYS A 450 -2.20 -10.68 7.15
N GLN A 451 -1.83 -11.97 7.24
CA GLN A 451 -2.28 -12.85 8.32
C GLN A 451 -1.21 -12.97 9.40
N ALA A 452 -1.61 -12.89 10.66
CA ALA A 452 -0.72 -13.23 11.76
C ALA A 452 -0.30 -14.71 11.62
N GLY A 453 1.00 -14.94 11.57
CA GLY A 453 1.56 -16.27 11.30
C GLY A 453 2.03 -16.50 9.85
N ASN A 454 1.62 -15.67 8.87
CA ASN A 454 2.18 -15.64 7.51
C ASN A 454 3.13 -14.45 7.29
N GLU A 455 3.37 -13.66 8.31
CA GLU A 455 4.44 -12.68 8.21
C GLU A 455 5.77 -13.45 8.06
N PRO A 456 6.59 -13.16 7.03
CA PRO A 456 8.01 -13.34 7.23
C PRO A 456 8.30 -12.52 8.48
N PRO A 457 8.77 -13.10 9.58
CA PRO A 457 9.00 -12.33 10.78
C PRO A 457 9.83 -11.13 10.39
N GLY A 458 9.39 -9.92 10.78
CA GLY A 458 10.21 -8.71 10.67
C GLY A 458 11.61 -9.04 11.20
N PRO A 459 12.66 -8.28 10.86
CA PRO A 459 14.00 -8.63 11.30
C PRO A 459 13.98 -8.84 12.82
N ARG A 460 14.05 -10.10 13.22
CA ARG A 460 14.10 -10.53 14.61
C ARG A 460 15.56 -10.68 14.98
N SER A 461 15.94 -10.10 16.10
CA SER A 461 17.34 -10.16 16.55
C SER A 461 17.44 -10.80 17.92
N GLY A 462 18.41 -11.68 18.08
CA GLY A 462 18.66 -12.37 19.33
C GLY A 462 19.45 -13.66 19.14
N ALA A 463 19.45 -14.51 20.16
CA ALA A 463 20.15 -15.78 20.13
C ALA A 463 19.33 -16.86 19.37
N VAL A 464 19.94 -17.48 18.38
CA VAL A 464 19.43 -18.70 17.74
C VAL A 464 19.85 -19.89 18.61
N ARG A 465 18.88 -20.59 19.22
CA ARG A 465 19.14 -21.70 20.15
C ARG A 465 18.95 -23.05 19.48
N GLY A 466 19.93 -23.91 19.63
CA GLY A 466 19.93 -25.27 19.10
C GLY A 466 19.89 -26.35 20.21
N VAL A 467 20.38 -27.52 19.86
CA VAL A 467 20.44 -28.67 20.74
C VAL A 467 21.09 -28.39 22.09
N ASN A 468 20.57 -28.97 23.14
CA ASN A 468 21.01 -28.78 24.53
C ASN A 468 20.95 -27.33 25.01
N GLY A 469 20.11 -26.47 24.39
CA GLY A 469 19.96 -25.07 24.74
C GLY A 469 21.19 -24.19 24.40
N LYS A 470 22.14 -24.71 23.62
CA LYS A 470 23.30 -23.95 23.16
C LYS A 470 22.92 -22.95 22.05
N CYS A 471 23.71 -21.90 21.93
CA CYS A 471 23.49 -20.84 20.94
C CYS A 471 24.35 -21.06 19.68
N LEU A 472 23.79 -20.71 18.52
CA LEU A 472 24.55 -20.59 17.28
C LEU A 472 25.55 -19.45 17.45
N ASP A 473 26.83 -19.72 17.22
CA ASP A 473 27.95 -18.88 17.65
C ASP A 473 28.98 -18.74 16.53
N ILE A 474 29.54 -17.56 16.40
CA ILE A 474 30.66 -17.28 15.51
C ILE A 474 31.96 -17.48 16.28
N ASP A 475 32.77 -18.42 15.86
CA ASP A 475 34.03 -18.79 16.52
C ASP A 475 34.90 -17.56 16.80
N ASN A 476 35.23 -17.36 18.11
CA ASN A 476 36.02 -16.24 18.61
C ASN A 476 35.53 -14.83 18.16
N ALA A 477 34.23 -14.68 17.88
CA ALA A 477 33.66 -13.45 17.32
C ALA A 477 34.40 -12.94 16.07
N GLY A 478 34.97 -13.84 15.27
CA GLY A 478 35.74 -13.50 14.08
C GLY A 478 34.85 -12.90 13.00
N THR A 479 35.36 -11.86 12.31
CA THR A 479 34.62 -11.16 11.23
C THR A 479 35.17 -11.44 9.84
N ALA A 480 36.19 -12.30 9.71
CA ALA A 480 36.74 -12.69 8.42
C ALA A 480 35.79 -13.62 7.67
N ASP A 481 35.77 -13.52 6.33
CA ASP A 481 35.07 -14.50 5.49
C ASP A 481 35.66 -15.90 5.71
N GLY A 482 34.78 -16.89 5.81
CA GLY A 482 35.15 -18.25 6.14
C GLY A 482 35.26 -18.57 7.63
N THR A 483 34.95 -17.61 8.54
CA THR A 483 34.92 -17.88 9.98
C THR A 483 33.93 -19.02 10.27
N LYS A 484 34.36 -19.96 11.12
CA LYS A 484 33.60 -21.14 11.51
C LYS A 484 32.34 -20.73 12.29
N ILE A 485 31.22 -21.37 11.99
CA ILE A 485 30.00 -21.34 12.79
C ILE A 485 29.95 -22.61 13.65
N GLN A 486 29.60 -22.46 14.91
CA GLN A 486 29.58 -23.52 15.91
C GLN A 486 28.37 -23.37 16.83
N ILE A 487 28.16 -24.35 17.72
CA ILE A 487 27.32 -24.15 18.89
C ILE A 487 28.22 -23.91 20.11
N TRP A 488 27.76 -23.02 20.98
CA TRP A 488 28.47 -22.64 22.21
C TRP A 488 27.47 -22.33 23.34
N THR A 489 27.93 -22.44 24.58
CA THR A 489 27.14 -21.99 25.73
C THR A 489 26.71 -20.54 25.53
N CYS A 490 25.40 -20.25 25.69
CA CYS A 490 24.85 -18.92 25.47
C CYS A 490 25.47 -17.89 26.45
N ASN A 491 26.05 -16.83 25.91
CA ASN A 491 26.77 -15.82 26.67
C ASN A 491 26.36 -14.38 26.33
N ASN A 492 25.31 -14.20 25.49
CA ASN A 492 24.77 -12.92 25.05
C ASN A 492 25.80 -12.00 24.34
N SER A 493 26.88 -12.56 23.80
CA SER A 493 27.85 -11.79 23.00
C SER A 493 27.31 -11.45 21.60
N GLY A 494 27.95 -10.49 20.92
CA GLY A 494 27.64 -10.15 19.52
C GLY A 494 27.83 -11.32 18.56
N ALA A 495 28.69 -12.30 18.90
CA ALA A 495 28.89 -13.54 18.11
C ALA A 495 27.68 -14.48 18.11
N GLN A 496 26.76 -14.29 19.06
CA GLN A 496 25.52 -15.05 19.21
C GLN A 496 24.26 -14.25 18.92
N HIS A 497 24.42 -12.96 18.54
CA HIS A 497 23.31 -12.06 18.25
C HIS A 497 23.04 -12.05 16.75
N TRP A 498 22.07 -12.87 16.34
CA TRP A 498 21.68 -13.05 14.95
C TRP A 498 20.46 -12.20 14.62
N THR A 499 20.49 -11.49 13.52
CA THR A 499 19.35 -10.81 12.90
C THR A 499 18.83 -11.65 11.74
N ILE A 500 17.57 -12.04 11.81
CA ILE A 500 16.90 -12.75 10.72
C ILE A 500 16.30 -11.72 9.81
N GLY A 501 16.82 -11.60 8.60
CA GLY A 501 16.32 -10.67 7.59
C GLY A 501 14.98 -11.14 6.99
N THR A 502 14.17 -10.20 6.53
CA THR A 502 12.94 -10.48 5.75
C THR A 502 13.25 -11.17 4.42
N ASP A 503 14.51 -11.10 3.99
CA ASP A 503 15.07 -11.76 2.81
C ASP A 503 15.54 -13.20 3.10
N ASN A 504 15.21 -13.76 4.26
CA ASN A 504 15.61 -15.08 4.74
C ASN A 504 17.13 -15.24 4.97
N THR A 505 17.87 -14.16 5.16
CA THR A 505 19.26 -14.22 5.62
C THR A 505 19.34 -14.24 7.14
N LEU A 506 20.32 -14.94 7.69
CA LEU A 506 20.73 -14.81 9.10
C LEU A 506 22.02 -13.99 9.12
N LYS A 507 22.01 -12.84 9.79
CA LYS A 507 23.14 -11.89 9.85
C LYS A 507 23.65 -11.73 11.28
N ALA A 508 24.95 -11.75 11.46
CA ALA A 508 25.61 -11.35 12.72
C ALA A 508 26.96 -10.72 12.40
N LEU A 509 27.40 -9.77 13.23
CA LEU A 509 28.64 -9.02 13.03
C LEU A 509 28.80 -8.41 11.62
N GLY A 510 27.68 -7.98 11.01
CA GLY A 510 27.66 -7.37 9.67
C GLY A 510 27.80 -8.34 8.50
N LYS A 511 27.78 -9.65 8.73
CA LYS A 511 27.91 -10.69 7.71
C LYS A 511 26.80 -11.74 7.76
N CYS A 512 26.71 -12.61 6.76
CA CYS A 512 25.66 -13.60 6.58
C CYS A 512 26.12 -15.02 6.93
N LEU A 513 25.19 -15.83 7.45
CA LEU A 513 25.33 -17.28 7.56
C LEU A 513 25.30 -17.90 6.15
N ASP A 514 26.35 -18.58 5.75
CA ASP A 514 26.64 -18.96 4.38
C ASP A 514 27.05 -20.42 4.25
N ILE A 515 26.60 -21.08 3.19
CA ILE A 515 27.08 -22.42 2.80
C ILE A 515 28.33 -22.24 1.94
N SER A 516 29.45 -22.77 2.42
CA SER A 516 30.74 -22.67 1.72
C SER A 516 30.61 -23.10 0.25
N GLU A 517 31.02 -22.20 -0.67
CA GLU A 517 31.00 -22.39 -2.13
C GLU A 517 29.60 -22.69 -2.71
N GLY A 518 28.54 -22.50 -1.92
CA GLY A 518 27.17 -22.88 -2.31
C GLY A 518 27.00 -24.37 -2.58
N ALA A 519 27.85 -25.23 -2.00
CA ALA A 519 27.87 -26.66 -2.25
C ALA A 519 26.63 -27.37 -1.67
N ASN A 520 26.26 -28.53 -2.26
CA ASN A 520 25.03 -29.26 -1.93
C ASN A 520 25.36 -30.72 -1.48
N THR A 521 26.39 -30.90 -0.66
CA THR A 521 26.76 -32.22 -0.12
C THR A 521 26.64 -32.23 1.40
N ASP A 522 26.30 -33.39 1.97
CA ASP A 522 26.27 -33.56 3.42
C ASP A 522 27.67 -33.32 4.00
N GLY A 523 27.75 -32.60 5.11
CA GLY A 523 28.99 -32.18 5.73
C GLY A 523 29.59 -30.88 5.18
N THR A 524 28.94 -30.23 4.18
CA THR A 524 29.42 -28.94 3.71
C THR A 524 29.47 -27.92 4.86
N LYS A 525 30.60 -27.25 5.01
CA LYS A 525 30.83 -26.24 6.03
C LYS A 525 29.82 -25.10 5.90
N VAL A 526 29.22 -24.73 7.02
CA VAL A 526 28.51 -23.47 7.17
C VAL A 526 29.46 -22.48 7.85
N GLN A 527 29.51 -21.26 7.34
CA GLN A 527 30.51 -20.25 7.67
C GLN A 527 29.89 -18.85 7.77
N LEU A 528 30.62 -17.91 8.32
CA LEU A 528 30.32 -16.49 8.18
C LEU A 528 30.94 -15.98 6.89
N TRP A 529 30.18 -15.23 6.09
CA TRP A 529 30.65 -14.68 4.81
C TRP A 529 30.06 -13.30 4.52
N THR A 530 30.74 -12.48 3.73
CA THR A 530 30.19 -11.22 3.22
C THR A 530 28.85 -11.48 2.54
N CYS A 531 27.82 -10.72 2.91
CA CYS A 531 26.48 -10.87 2.33
C CYS A 531 26.49 -10.56 0.82
N ASN A 532 26.08 -11.52 0.00
CA ASN A 532 26.13 -11.46 -1.47
C ASN A 532 24.77 -11.83 -2.11
N ASN A 533 23.74 -11.97 -1.30
CA ASN A 533 22.35 -12.30 -1.69
C ASN A 533 22.18 -13.60 -2.53
N THR A 534 23.15 -14.51 -2.52
CA THR A 534 23.02 -15.81 -3.18
C THR A 534 22.11 -16.75 -2.41
N GLY A 535 21.62 -17.82 -3.06
CA GLY A 535 20.83 -18.85 -2.40
C GLY A 535 21.57 -19.60 -1.29
N ALA A 536 22.91 -19.60 -1.28
CA ALA A 536 23.75 -20.15 -0.21
C ALA A 536 23.54 -19.46 1.14
N GLN A 537 23.00 -18.23 1.15
CA GLN A 537 22.78 -17.41 2.35
C GLN A 537 21.30 -17.35 2.77
N LYS A 538 20.42 -18.12 2.13
CA LYS A 538 18.98 -18.13 2.43
C LYS A 538 18.62 -19.32 3.30
N TRP A 539 17.90 -19.04 4.40
CA TRP A 539 17.52 -20.04 5.39
C TRP A 539 16.07 -19.87 5.81
N THR A 540 15.27 -20.90 5.67
CA THR A 540 13.84 -20.89 5.98
C THR A 540 13.54 -21.77 7.19
N ALA A 541 12.96 -21.19 8.22
CA ALA A 541 12.45 -21.94 9.36
C ALA A 541 11.26 -22.80 8.94
N GLN A 542 11.28 -24.06 9.34
CA GLN A 542 10.20 -25.01 9.10
C GLN A 542 9.35 -25.19 10.37
N ALA A 543 8.10 -25.59 10.21
CA ALA A 543 7.19 -25.85 11.34
C ALA A 543 7.70 -26.93 12.31
N ASP A 544 8.55 -27.83 11.83
CA ASP A 544 9.17 -28.88 12.65
C ASP A 544 10.41 -28.41 13.42
N GLY A 545 10.76 -27.10 13.33
CA GLY A 545 11.90 -26.48 14.00
C GLY A 545 13.23 -26.59 13.26
N THR A 546 13.27 -27.13 12.03
CA THR A 546 14.50 -27.16 11.24
C THR A 546 14.72 -25.81 10.53
N LEU A 547 16.00 -25.43 10.30
CA LEU A 547 16.41 -24.35 9.40
C LEU A 547 16.86 -24.96 8.08
N ARG A 548 16.07 -24.79 7.03
CA ARG A 548 16.33 -25.37 5.69
C ARG A 548 16.86 -24.32 4.74
N ASN A 549 17.89 -24.66 4.00
CA ASN A 549 18.36 -23.87 2.87
C ASN A 549 17.54 -24.26 1.61
N PRO A 550 16.79 -23.33 1.00
CA PRO A 550 15.94 -23.65 -0.16
C PRO A 550 16.72 -24.09 -1.40
N GLN A 551 17.94 -23.54 -1.62
CA GLN A 551 18.77 -23.87 -2.79
C GLN A 551 19.23 -25.34 -2.75
N SER A 552 19.73 -25.80 -1.60
CA SER A 552 20.25 -27.17 -1.43
C SER A 552 19.17 -28.18 -1.03
N GLY A 553 18.04 -27.70 -0.49
CA GLY A 553 17.02 -28.57 0.10
C GLY A 553 17.42 -29.22 1.42
N LYS A 554 18.60 -28.88 1.98
CA LYS A 554 19.18 -29.46 3.18
C LYS A 554 19.03 -28.53 4.40
N CYS A 555 19.34 -29.06 5.58
CA CYS A 555 19.14 -28.42 6.87
C CYS A 555 20.45 -28.03 7.56
N LEU A 556 20.38 -26.98 8.37
CA LEU A 556 21.45 -26.59 9.29
C LEU A 556 21.55 -27.63 10.39
N ASP A 557 22.73 -28.17 10.62
CA ASP A 557 22.98 -29.32 11.48
C ASP A 557 24.17 -29.10 12.40
N ALA A 558 24.02 -29.34 13.70
CA ALA A 558 25.15 -29.39 14.63
C ALA A 558 25.84 -30.76 14.53
N SER A 559 27.08 -30.76 14.09
CA SER A 559 27.83 -31.95 13.72
C SER A 559 27.99 -32.95 14.88
N GLY A 560 27.91 -34.26 14.58
CA GLY A 560 28.18 -35.32 15.52
C GLY A 560 27.10 -35.58 16.58
N SER A 561 27.45 -36.21 17.68
CA SER A 561 26.50 -36.66 18.71
C SER A 561 26.81 -36.14 20.12
N THR A 562 27.89 -35.41 20.33
CA THR A 562 28.34 -34.96 21.66
C THR A 562 27.99 -33.53 22.00
N TRP A 563 27.80 -32.68 20.99
CA TRP A 563 27.32 -31.28 21.07
C TRP A 563 27.93 -30.42 22.19
N ASN A 564 29.25 -30.49 22.32
CA ASN A 564 30.02 -29.67 23.26
C ASN A 564 30.23 -28.26 22.66
N ASP A 565 30.69 -27.33 23.49
CA ASP A 565 31.13 -26.01 23.04
C ASP A 565 32.21 -26.16 21.96
N GLY A 566 32.08 -25.42 20.85
CA GLY A 566 32.97 -25.53 19.71
C GLY A 566 32.57 -26.58 18.67
N THR A 567 31.47 -27.34 18.87
CA THR A 567 30.96 -28.26 17.85
C THR A 567 30.57 -27.46 16.58
N PRO A 568 31.16 -27.77 15.40
CA PRO A 568 30.87 -27.04 14.17
C PRO A 568 29.44 -27.31 13.68
N VAL A 569 28.93 -26.35 12.92
CA VAL A 569 27.65 -26.48 12.23
C VAL A 569 27.93 -26.67 10.74
N HIS A 570 27.15 -27.53 10.10
CA HIS A 570 27.31 -27.89 8.70
C HIS A 570 25.95 -28.06 8.00
N LEU A 571 25.97 -28.24 6.72
CA LEU A 571 24.80 -28.61 5.92
C LEU A 571 24.63 -30.12 5.94
N TRP A 572 23.40 -30.61 6.16
CA TRP A 572 23.11 -32.06 6.17
C TRP A 572 21.71 -32.36 5.63
N THR A 573 21.51 -33.58 5.14
CA THR A 573 20.18 -34.09 4.77
C THR A 573 19.23 -33.93 5.96
N CYS A 574 18.04 -33.32 5.73
CA CYS A 574 17.08 -33.04 6.80
C CYS A 574 16.56 -34.32 7.45
N HIS A 575 16.53 -34.35 8.77
CA HIS A 575 16.00 -35.46 9.59
C HIS A 575 15.38 -34.92 10.89
N THR A 576 14.75 -35.77 11.67
CA THR A 576 14.02 -35.38 12.89
C THR A 576 14.90 -35.27 14.15
N GLY A 577 16.20 -35.43 14.03
CA GLY A 577 17.15 -35.39 15.14
C GLY A 577 17.22 -34.01 15.82
N PRO A 578 17.56 -33.98 17.13
CA PRO A 578 17.58 -32.75 17.90
C PRO A 578 18.67 -31.76 17.45
N ASN A 579 19.72 -32.23 16.79
CA ASN A 579 20.83 -31.43 16.27
C ASN A 579 20.47 -30.58 15.03
N GLN A 580 19.25 -30.72 14.50
CA GLN A 580 18.70 -29.87 13.44
C GLN A 580 17.53 -28.98 13.93
N LYS A 581 17.25 -28.98 15.24
CA LYS A 581 16.17 -28.18 15.81
C LYS A 581 16.72 -26.88 16.35
N TRP A 582 16.20 -25.77 15.79
CA TRP A 582 16.64 -24.41 16.08
C TRP A 582 15.44 -23.56 16.50
N THR A 583 15.58 -22.87 17.62
CA THR A 583 14.62 -21.88 18.07
C THR A 583 15.16 -20.49 17.71
N LEU A 584 14.42 -19.78 16.88
CA LEU A 584 14.75 -18.43 16.45
C LEU A 584 14.30 -17.42 17.50
N PRO A 585 14.94 -16.22 17.61
CA PRO A 585 14.58 -15.15 18.54
C PRO A 585 13.19 -14.58 18.28
#